data_dea3b415d56f7df7fee2fd6f2e6688ca
#
_entry.id   dea3b415d56f7df7fee2fd6f2e6688ca
#
_cell.length_a   1.000
_cell.length_b   1.000
_cell.length_c   1.000
_cell.angle_alpha   90.00
_cell.angle_beta   90.00
_cell.angle_gamma   90.00
#
_symmetry.space_group_name_H-M   'P 1'
#
loop_
_entity.id
_entity.type
_entity.pdbx_description
1 polymer ?
#
loop_
_entity_poly.entity_id
_entity_poly.type
_entity_poly.pdbx_seq_one_letter_code
_entity_poly.pdbx_strand_id
1 'polypeptide(L)'
;LDRLFRNLLTDSAGNMHLAEISIDKLWNFDSPSGLQGLIELRAFETMPDVADQSLAALFVRAVVSMLAQEPITGDLVRHGARLHDRYMLPAGLWEDLGEICHDLRAVGLPFEREWLRSIFEIRFPVLGRLSLPRGEVVVRQALEPWPLMAEMNGGGSTSRMVDNSTDRLEIALPDANVLGDGQVVVHGVGLRFREMGGQLVAGVRYKAAAGWPALHPHVPIQSPLRIEVLDAQERLVARARYFYWNPEGPRYEGAPRTLDEAKARRKARWRPDAASGEPPRRPVPASHCEESYYTLDLRRQPGAE
;
A
#
# COMPACT_ATOMS: atom_id res chain seq x y z
N LEU A 1 -22.17 3.42 -23.31
CA LEU A 1 -21.46 3.12 -22.05
C LEU A 1 -20.72 4.36 -21.55
N ASP A 2 -19.91 5.03 -22.37
CA ASP A 2 -19.19 6.25 -22.01
C ASP A 2 -20.12 7.30 -21.36
N ARG A 3 -21.24 7.62 -21.99
CA ARG A 3 -22.22 8.59 -21.46
C ARG A 3 -22.91 8.14 -20.17
N LEU A 4 -23.03 6.83 -19.90
CA LEU A 4 -23.60 6.29 -18.67
C LEU A 4 -22.66 6.42 -17.48
N PHE A 5 -21.36 6.22 -17.70
CA PHE A 5 -20.35 6.25 -16.63
C PHE A 5 -19.70 7.63 -16.46
N ARG A 6 -19.86 8.52 -17.43
CA ARG A 6 -19.25 9.85 -17.47
C ARG A 6 -19.52 10.67 -16.19
N ASN A 7 -20.73 10.61 -15.68
CA ASN A 7 -21.14 11.40 -14.50
C ASN A 7 -20.80 10.72 -13.15
N LEU A 8 -20.34 9.48 -13.14
CA LEU A 8 -20.00 8.77 -11.90
C LEU A 8 -18.65 9.22 -11.32
N LEU A 9 -17.78 9.76 -12.16
CA LEU A 9 -16.41 10.13 -11.83
C LEU A 9 -16.13 11.59 -12.22
N THR A 10 -17.13 12.44 -12.09
CA THR A 10 -17.05 13.88 -12.38
C THR A 10 -16.60 14.62 -11.14
N ASP A 11 -15.61 15.52 -11.27
CA ASP A 11 -15.24 16.44 -10.21
C ASP A 11 -16.28 17.57 -10.05
N SER A 12 -16.11 18.42 -9.03
CA SER A 12 -17.04 19.54 -8.73
C SER A 12 -17.10 20.61 -9.82
N ALA A 13 -16.15 20.66 -10.76
CA ALA A 13 -16.17 21.55 -11.94
C ALA A 13 -16.76 20.88 -13.19
N GLY A 14 -17.22 19.62 -13.11
CA GLY A 14 -17.77 18.89 -14.22
C GLY A 14 -16.71 18.21 -15.12
N ASN A 15 -15.44 18.14 -14.67
CA ASN A 15 -14.38 17.45 -15.39
C ASN A 15 -14.54 15.92 -15.22
N MET A 16 -14.58 15.19 -16.33
CA MET A 16 -14.86 13.75 -16.39
C MET A 16 -13.61 12.88 -16.55
N HIS A 17 -12.42 13.47 -16.47
CA HIS A 17 -11.14 12.77 -16.68
C HIS A 17 -10.59 12.10 -15.40
N LEU A 18 -11.47 11.61 -14.51
CA LEU A 18 -11.08 10.96 -13.26
C LEU A 18 -11.09 9.43 -13.32
N ALA A 19 -11.59 8.86 -14.45
CA ALA A 19 -11.62 7.41 -14.60
C ALA A 19 -10.23 6.85 -14.91
N GLU A 20 -9.86 5.77 -14.20
CA GLU A 20 -8.62 5.02 -14.45
C GLU A 20 -8.65 4.29 -15.79
N ILE A 21 -9.85 4.00 -16.31
CA ILE A 21 -10.07 3.41 -17.62
C ILE A 21 -10.97 4.36 -18.42
N SER A 22 -10.49 4.83 -19.57
CA SER A 22 -11.29 5.63 -20.50
C SER A 22 -11.59 4.86 -21.78
N ILE A 23 -12.84 4.91 -22.19
CA ILE A 23 -13.36 4.33 -23.44
C ILE A 23 -13.77 5.40 -24.44
N ASP A 24 -13.42 6.65 -24.24
CA ASP A 24 -13.79 7.79 -25.08
C ASP A 24 -13.33 7.64 -26.54
N LYS A 25 -12.21 6.95 -26.74
CA LYS A 25 -11.62 6.69 -28.07
C LYS A 25 -12.07 5.36 -28.67
N LEU A 26 -12.86 4.58 -27.93
CA LEU A 26 -13.43 3.32 -28.39
C LEU A 26 -14.74 3.57 -29.14
N TRP A 27 -15.62 4.41 -28.58
CA TRP A 27 -17.01 4.58 -29.05
C TRP A 27 -17.58 6.00 -28.88
N ASN A 28 -16.84 7.03 -29.06
CA ASN A 28 -17.37 8.39 -29.05
C ASN A 28 -17.77 8.82 -30.49
N PHE A 29 -19.04 8.76 -30.81
CA PHE A 29 -19.57 9.15 -32.12
C PHE A 29 -19.61 10.66 -32.35
N ASP A 30 -19.40 11.47 -31.32
CA ASP A 30 -19.44 12.94 -31.41
C ASP A 30 -18.08 13.52 -31.88
N SER A 31 -17.07 12.68 -32.09
CA SER A 31 -15.73 13.09 -32.52
C SER A 31 -15.13 12.09 -33.52
N PRO A 32 -14.51 12.56 -34.63
CA PRO A 32 -13.77 11.70 -35.53
C PRO A 32 -12.69 10.86 -34.90
N SER A 33 -12.08 11.38 -33.82
CA SER A 33 -11.07 10.67 -33.00
C SER A 33 -11.68 9.68 -32.02
N GLY A 34 -13.00 9.60 -31.89
CA GLY A 34 -13.70 8.74 -30.94
C GLY A 34 -13.93 7.31 -31.41
N LEU A 35 -13.61 6.98 -32.68
CA LEU A 35 -13.81 5.66 -33.28
C LEU A 35 -12.47 4.98 -33.61
N GLN A 36 -11.52 5.01 -32.72
CA GLN A 36 -10.17 4.47 -32.91
C GLN A 36 -10.00 3.04 -32.37
N GLY A 37 -11.01 2.47 -31.71
CA GLY A 37 -10.91 1.15 -31.11
C GLY A 37 -9.90 1.10 -29.96
N LEU A 38 -9.65 2.22 -29.28
CA LEU A 38 -8.65 2.35 -28.22
C LEU A 38 -9.30 2.39 -26.85
N ILE A 39 -8.72 1.65 -25.93
CA ILE A 39 -8.96 1.76 -24.48
C ILE A 39 -7.73 2.43 -23.87
N GLU A 40 -7.96 3.46 -23.07
CA GLU A 40 -6.91 4.16 -22.34
C GLU A 40 -6.90 3.70 -20.88
N LEU A 41 -5.76 3.15 -20.44
CA LEU A 41 -5.53 2.74 -19.06
C LEU A 41 -4.62 3.78 -18.40
N ARG A 42 -5.13 4.52 -17.40
CA ARG A 42 -4.46 5.67 -16.78
C ARG A 42 -3.77 5.35 -15.46
N ALA A 43 -3.95 4.13 -14.93
CA ALA A 43 -3.38 3.72 -13.65
C ALA A 43 -1.87 3.43 -13.68
N PHE A 44 -1.24 3.46 -14.85
CA PHE A 44 0.16 3.08 -15.01
C PHE A 44 1.08 4.30 -14.94
N GLU A 45 2.15 4.14 -14.16
CA GLU A 45 3.28 5.08 -14.11
C GLU A 45 4.46 4.55 -14.95
N THR A 46 5.39 5.43 -15.29
CA THR A 46 6.64 5.03 -15.96
C THR A 46 7.50 4.23 -15.01
N MET A 47 7.85 2.99 -15.41
CA MET A 47 8.74 2.15 -14.64
C MET A 47 10.20 2.59 -14.80
N PRO A 48 11.04 2.40 -13.77
CA PRO A 48 12.47 2.73 -13.84
C PRO A 48 13.26 1.93 -14.87
N ASP A 49 12.79 0.72 -15.20
CA ASP A 49 13.41 -0.19 -16.14
C ASP A 49 12.48 -0.50 -17.32
N VAL A 50 13.05 -0.55 -18.54
CA VAL A 50 12.31 -0.84 -19.76
C VAL A 50 11.76 -2.27 -19.76
N ALA A 51 12.47 -3.22 -19.15
CA ALA A 51 12.00 -4.60 -19.05
C ALA A 51 10.73 -4.68 -18.16
N ASP A 52 10.71 -3.99 -17.02
CA ASP A 52 9.54 -3.90 -16.14
C ASP A 52 8.36 -3.22 -16.83
N GLN A 53 8.62 -2.13 -17.59
CA GLN A 53 7.59 -1.45 -18.38
C GLN A 53 6.99 -2.38 -19.45
N SER A 54 7.84 -3.13 -20.15
CA SER A 54 7.41 -4.09 -21.17
C SER A 54 6.62 -5.25 -20.58
N LEU A 55 7.05 -5.73 -19.42
CA LEU A 55 6.39 -6.79 -18.67
C LEU A 55 5.00 -6.35 -18.18
N ALA A 56 4.88 -5.14 -17.65
CA ALA A 56 3.58 -4.57 -17.25
C ALA A 56 2.62 -4.49 -18.46
N ALA A 57 3.11 -4.01 -19.61
CA ALA A 57 2.32 -3.96 -20.83
C ALA A 57 1.91 -5.36 -21.34
N LEU A 58 2.83 -6.33 -21.27
CA LEU A 58 2.54 -7.73 -21.61
C LEU A 58 1.48 -8.33 -20.71
N PHE A 59 1.58 -8.12 -19.40
CA PHE A 59 0.63 -8.60 -18.41
C PHE A 59 -0.79 -8.08 -18.70
N VAL A 60 -0.93 -6.76 -18.93
CA VAL A 60 -2.22 -6.15 -19.26
C VAL A 60 -2.80 -6.75 -20.55
N ARG A 61 -1.96 -6.92 -21.59
CA ARG A 61 -2.40 -7.53 -22.85
C ARG A 61 -2.84 -8.98 -22.66
N ALA A 62 -2.14 -9.74 -21.83
CA ALA A 62 -2.52 -11.12 -21.50
C ALA A 62 -3.88 -11.17 -20.81
N VAL A 63 -4.12 -10.31 -19.81
CA VAL A 63 -5.42 -10.20 -19.12
C VAL A 63 -6.53 -9.81 -20.10
N VAL A 64 -6.32 -8.81 -20.95
CA VAL A 64 -7.30 -8.42 -21.96
C VAL A 64 -7.59 -9.57 -22.94
N SER A 65 -6.56 -10.31 -23.36
CA SER A 65 -6.72 -11.47 -24.24
C SER A 65 -7.53 -12.60 -23.57
N MET A 66 -7.25 -12.88 -22.31
CA MET A 66 -8.02 -13.84 -21.49
C MET A 66 -9.49 -13.45 -21.42
N LEU A 67 -9.78 -12.21 -21.03
CA LEU A 67 -11.15 -11.70 -20.90
C LEU A 67 -11.91 -11.65 -22.24
N ALA A 68 -11.21 -11.51 -23.36
CA ALA A 68 -11.80 -11.58 -24.70
C ALA A 68 -12.18 -13.02 -25.09
N GLN A 69 -11.45 -14.02 -24.60
CA GLN A 69 -11.74 -15.45 -24.82
C GLN A 69 -12.82 -15.96 -23.86
N GLU A 70 -12.68 -15.61 -22.59
CA GLU A 70 -13.57 -16.03 -21.50
C GLU A 70 -14.07 -14.80 -20.72
N PRO A 71 -15.15 -14.13 -21.22
CA PRO A 71 -15.72 -12.99 -20.51
C PRO A 71 -16.27 -13.37 -19.16
N ILE A 72 -16.05 -12.55 -18.13
CA ILE A 72 -16.66 -12.71 -16.82
C ILE A 72 -18.17 -12.50 -16.95
N THR A 73 -18.96 -13.54 -16.66
CA THR A 73 -20.42 -13.53 -16.77
C THR A 73 -21.14 -13.52 -15.42
N GLY A 74 -20.42 -13.70 -14.33
CA GLY A 74 -20.95 -13.67 -12.95
C GLY A 74 -21.05 -12.26 -12.37
N ASP A 75 -21.71 -12.18 -11.21
CA ASP A 75 -21.73 -10.95 -10.43
C ASP A 75 -20.35 -10.65 -9.84
N LEU A 76 -19.97 -9.36 -9.85
CA LEU A 76 -18.74 -8.92 -9.21
C LEU A 76 -18.85 -9.04 -7.68
N VAL A 77 -17.79 -9.55 -7.06
CA VAL A 77 -17.72 -9.68 -5.60
C VAL A 77 -17.68 -8.29 -4.95
N ARG A 78 -18.61 -8.04 -4.04
CA ARG A 78 -18.65 -6.81 -3.26
C ARG A 78 -17.84 -6.97 -1.97
N HIS A 79 -16.59 -6.55 -2.01
CA HIS A 79 -15.68 -6.64 -0.86
C HIS A 79 -16.01 -5.65 0.27
N GLY A 80 -16.72 -4.55 -0.03
CA GLY A 80 -17.00 -3.50 0.94
C GLY A 80 -15.70 -2.89 1.50
N ALA A 81 -15.68 -2.60 2.80
CA ALA A 81 -14.51 -2.03 3.47
C ALA A 81 -13.25 -2.93 3.39
N ARG A 82 -13.42 -4.25 3.21
CA ARG A 82 -12.30 -5.19 3.06
C ARG A 82 -11.46 -4.95 1.81
N LEU A 83 -12.00 -4.29 0.77
CA LEU A 83 -11.25 -3.94 -0.42
C LEU A 83 -10.00 -3.12 -0.07
N HIS A 84 -10.18 -2.09 0.73
CA HIS A 84 -9.09 -1.21 1.14
C HIS A 84 -8.24 -1.80 2.25
N ASP A 85 -8.86 -2.48 3.21
CA ASP A 85 -8.18 -3.01 4.37
C ASP A 85 -7.33 -4.24 4.04
N ARG A 86 -7.96 -5.31 3.53
CA ARG A 86 -7.31 -6.59 3.23
C ARG A 86 -6.59 -6.57 1.88
N TYR A 87 -7.35 -6.30 0.81
CA TYR A 87 -6.89 -6.54 -0.55
C TYR A 87 -5.88 -5.50 -1.06
N MET A 88 -5.78 -4.32 -0.44
CA MET A 88 -4.73 -3.33 -0.73
C MET A 88 -3.50 -3.43 0.18
N LEU A 89 -3.40 -4.46 1.04
CA LEU A 89 -2.13 -4.82 1.65
C LEU A 89 -1.22 -5.52 0.62
N PRO A 90 0.10 -5.32 0.69
CA PRO A 90 1.04 -5.99 -0.22
C PRO A 90 0.85 -7.50 -0.32
N ALA A 91 0.67 -8.19 0.81
CA ALA A 91 0.40 -9.63 0.82
C ALA A 91 -0.88 -9.98 0.07
N GLY A 92 -1.97 -9.20 0.25
CA GLY A 92 -3.24 -9.41 -0.46
C GLY A 92 -3.13 -9.18 -1.96
N LEU A 93 -2.42 -8.11 -2.38
CA LEU A 93 -2.16 -7.84 -3.80
C LEU A 93 -1.29 -8.92 -4.43
N TRP A 94 -0.31 -9.45 -3.69
CA TRP A 94 0.53 -10.53 -4.17
C TRP A 94 -0.23 -11.84 -4.33
N GLU A 95 -1.16 -12.14 -3.42
CA GLU A 95 -2.08 -13.28 -3.52
C GLU A 95 -2.97 -13.15 -4.77
N ASP A 96 -3.63 -12.01 -4.94
CA ASP A 96 -4.51 -11.70 -6.08
C ASP A 96 -3.78 -11.80 -7.44
N LEU A 97 -2.56 -11.28 -7.54
CA LEU A 97 -1.71 -11.48 -8.71
C LEU A 97 -1.45 -12.97 -9.00
N GLY A 98 -1.33 -13.79 -7.97
CA GLY A 98 -1.18 -15.24 -8.11
C GLY A 98 -2.44 -15.90 -8.71
N GLU A 99 -3.62 -15.46 -8.28
CA GLU A 99 -4.91 -15.93 -8.81
C GLU A 99 -5.07 -15.54 -10.29
N ILE A 100 -4.78 -14.28 -10.65
CA ILE A 100 -4.80 -13.82 -12.05
C ILE A 100 -3.83 -14.63 -12.92
N CYS A 101 -2.61 -14.89 -12.43
CA CYS A 101 -1.65 -15.72 -13.17
C CYS A 101 -2.12 -17.18 -13.32
N HIS A 102 -2.88 -17.70 -12.33
CA HIS A 102 -3.51 -19.01 -12.44
C HIS A 102 -4.54 -19.04 -13.57
N ASP A 103 -5.43 -18.04 -13.62
CA ASP A 103 -6.45 -17.91 -14.64
C ASP A 103 -5.85 -17.75 -16.05
N LEU A 104 -4.79 -16.94 -16.17
CA LEU A 104 -4.04 -16.81 -17.43
C LEU A 104 -3.51 -18.16 -17.93
N ARG A 105 -2.95 -18.98 -17.05
CA ARG A 105 -2.47 -20.32 -17.41
C ARG A 105 -3.60 -21.24 -17.84
N ALA A 106 -4.76 -21.15 -17.21
CA ALA A 106 -5.92 -21.96 -17.56
C ALA A 106 -6.39 -21.75 -19.01
N VAL A 107 -6.23 -20.53 -19.55
CA VAL A 107 -6.55 -20.21 -20.97
C VAL A 107 -5.35 -20.35 -21.91
N GLY A 108 -4.26 -20.98 -21.47
CA GLY A 108 -3.09 -21.23 -22.31
C GLY A 108 -2.10 -20.04 -22.43
N LEU A 109 -2.21 -19.05 -21.56
CA LEU A 109 -1.28 -17.92 -21.47
C LEU A 109 -0.35 -18.12 -20.25
N PRO A 110 0.81 -18.81 -20.39
CA PRO A 110 1.65 -19.18 -19.28
C PRO A 110 2.36 -17.95 -18.68
N PHE A 111 1.72 -17.29 -17.74
CA PHE A 111 2.25 -16.14 -17.03
C PHE A 111 2.60 -16.53 -15.60
N GLU A 112 3.83 -16.22 -15.15
CA GLU A 112 4.29 -16.52 -13.81
C GLU A 112 4.30 -15.27 -12.93
N ARG A 113 3.70 -15.36 -11.74
CA ARG A 113 3.66 -14.25 -10.79
C ARG A 113 5.06 -13.71 -10.44
N GLU A 114 6.06 -14.59 -10.38
CA GLU A 114 7.43 -14.21 -10.04
C GLU A 114 8.07 -13.26 -11.07
N TRP A 115 7.59 -13.23 -12.31
CA TRP A 115 8.03 -12.24 -13.29
C TRP A 115 7.70 -10.81 -12.87
N LEU A 116 6.59 -10.62 -12.14
CA LEU A 116 6.14 -9.31 -11.64
C LEU A 116 6.83 -8.91 -10.31
N ARG A 117 7.77 -9.71 -9.80
CA ARG A 117 8.42 -9.48 -8.49
C ARG A 117 9.14 -8.12 -8.43
N SER A 118 9.88 -7.76 -9.46
CA SER A 118 10.60 -6.48 -9.53
C SER A 118 9.63 -5.28 -9.44
N ILE A 119 8.55 -5.31 -10.19
CA ILE A 119 7.50 -4.28 -10.18
C ILE A 119 6.87 -4.19 -8.79
N PHE A 120 6.52 -5.33 -8.20
CA PHE A 120 5.95 -5.40 -6.87
C PHE A 120 6.89 -4.82 -5.81
N GLU A 121 8.18 -5.12 -5.86
CA GLU A 121 9.17 -4.63 -4.88
C GLU A 121 9.55 -3.16 -5.08
N ILE A 122 9.41 -2.61 -6.28
CA ILE A 122 9.51 -1.18 -6.52
C ILE A 122 8.38 -0.45 -5.78
N ARG A 123 7.15 -0.96 -5.89
CA ARG A 123 5.96 -0.35 -5.28
C ARG A 123 5.89 -0.59 -3.78
N PHE A 124 6.23 -1.79 -3.34
CA PHE A 124 6.16 -2.24 -1.94
C PHE A 124 7.53 -2.71 -1.45
N PRO A 125 8.53 -1.83 -1.36
CA PRO A 125 9.86 -2.22 -0.91
C PRO A 125 9.84 -2.69 0.53
N VAL A 126 10.72 -3.64 0.84
CA VAL A 126 11.07 -3.96 2.23
C VAL A 126 11.83 -2.77 2.80
N LEU A 127 11.32 -2.24 3.90
CA LEU A 127 11.88 -1.10 4.61
C LEU A 127 12.87 -1.53 5.68
N GLY A 128 12.60 -2.68 6.31
CA GLY A 128 13.44 -3.24 7.34
C GLY A 128 13.06 -4.65 7.76
N ARG A 129 13.96 -5.25 8.54
CA ARG A 129 13.80 -6.59 9.11
C ARG A 129 14.28 -6.58 10.56
N LEU A 130 13.58 -7.28 11.43
CA LEU A 130 14.03 -7.62 12.77
C LEU A 130 14.32 -9.11 12.82
N SER A 131 15.59 -9.46 12.97
CA SER A 131 16.01 -10.85 13.13
C SER A 131 15.65 -11.36 14.52
N LEU A 132 15.07 -12.54 14.59
CA LEU A 132 14.69 -13.24 15.81
C LEU A 132 15.30 -14.64 15.82
N PRO A 133 15.39 -15.32 16.96
CA PRO A 133 16.00 -16.66 17.05
C PRO A 133 15.34 -17.71 16.13
N ARG A 134 14.05 -17.54 15.77
CA ARG A 134 13.27 -18.48 14.97
C ARG A 134 12.83 -17.91 13.62
N GLY A 135 13.42 -16.82 13.17
CA GLY A 135 13.06 -16.18 11.89
C GLY A 135 13.13 -14.66 11.95
N GLU A 136 12.21 -13.99 11.32
CA GLU A 136 12.25 -12.53 11.22
C GLU A 136 10.86 -11.90 11.20
N VAL A 137 10.79 -10.63 11.60
CA VAL A 137 9.68 -9.73 11.32
C VAL A 137 10.08 -8.86 10.12
N VAL A 138 9.26 -8.84 9.09
CA VAL A 138 9.49 -8.06 7.88
C VAL A 138 8.58 -6.84 7.89
N VAL A 139 9.14 -5.67 7.66
CA VAL A 139 8.38 -4.42 7.53
C VAL A 139 8.48 -3.92 6.09
N ARG A 140 7.35 -3.71 5.47
CA ARG A 140 7.20 -3.33 4.06
C ARG A 140 6.36 -2.07 3.92
N GLN A 141 6.65 -1.26 2.91
CA GLN A 141 5.75 -0.18 2.50
C GLN A 141 4.42 -0.77 2.04
N ALA A 142 3.31 -0.13 2.41
CA ALA A 142 1.98 -0.47 1.93
C ALA A 142 1.29 0.75 1.33
N LEU A 143 0.22 0.55 0.56
CA LEU A 143 -0.62 1.64 0.11
C LEU A 143 -1.43 2.21 1.29
N GLU A 144 -1.51 3.53 1.37
CA GLU A 144 -2.50 4.23 2.18
C GLU A 144 -3.78 4.38 1.32
N PRO A 145 -4.82 3.55 1.53
CA PRO A 145 -5.97 3.51 0.64
C PRO A 145 -7.08 4.49 1.03
N TRP A 146 -6.92 5.22 2.14
CA TRP A 146 -7.90 6.17 2.63
C TRP A 146 -7.36 7.61 2.69
N PRO A 147 -6.75 8.14 1.59
CA PRO A 147 -6.31 9.52 1.59
C PRO A 147 -7.52 10.43 1.71
N LEU A 148 -7.39 11.48 2.53
CA LEU A 148 -8.40 12.52 2.55
C LEU A 148 -8.17 13.45 1.37
N MET A 149 -9.24 13.75 0.66
CA MET A 149 -9.23 14.64 -0.50
C MET A 149 -10.16 15.81 -0.28
N ALA A 150 -9.75 16.98 -0.73
CA ALA A 150 -10.59 18.18 -0.81
C ALA A 150 -10.50 18.74 -2.21
N GLU A 151 -11.64 19.23 -2.72
CA GLU A 151 -11.71 19.91 -4.01
C GLU A 151 -12.00 21.40 -3.78
N MET A 152 -11.27 22.23 -4.48
CA MET A 152 -11.50 23.68 -4.50
C MET A 152 -11.78 24.13 -5.92
N ASN A 153 -12.90 24.81 -6.12
CA ASN A 153 -13.25 25.40 -7.39
C ASN A 153 -12.59 26.78 -7.50
N GLY A 154 -11.89 27.02 -8.60
CA GLY A 154 -11.28 28.32 -8.88
C GLY A 154 -11.14 28.59 -10.38
N GLY A 155 -11.70 29.68 -10.88
CA GLY A 155 -11.45 30.16 -12.24
C GLY A 155 -11.76 29.20 -13.39
N GLY A 156 -12.75 28.32 -13.24
CA GLY A 156 -13.13 27.33 -14.27
C GLY A 156 -12.32 26.02 -14.27
N SER A 157 -11.50 25.82 -13.24
CA SER A 157 -10.79 24.57 -13.01
C SER A 157 -10.97 24.10 -11.56
N THR A 158 -10.85 22.80 -11.33
CA THR A 158 -10.85 22.21 -9.99
C THR A 158 -9.43 21.87 -9.58
N SER A 159 -9.03 22.36 -8.41
CA SER A 159 -7.80 21.93 -7.74
C SER A 159 -8.14 20.87 -6.71
N ARG A 160 -7.51 19.71 -6.81
CA ARG A 160 -7.67 18.62 -5.84
C ARG A 160 -6.47 18.61 -4.91
N MET A 161 -6.76 18.71 -3.61
CA MET A 161 -5.76 18.53 -2.57
C MET A 161 -5.91 17.16 -1.95
N VAL A 162 -4.80 16.44 -1.81
CA VAL A 162 -4.73 15.14 -1.16
C VAL A 162 -3.90 15.28 0.11
N ASP A 163 -4.46 14.92 1.26
CA ASP A 163 -3.70 14.82 2.50
C ASP A 163 -2.87 13.54 2.47
N ASN A 164 -1.58 13.67 2.20
CA ASN A 164 -0.59 12.60 2.22
C ASN A 164 0.20 12.54 3.54
N SER A 165 -0.31 13.16 4.59
CA SER A 165 0.35 13.14 5.90
C SER A 165 0.21 11.81 6.64
N THR A 166 -0.67 10.92 6.18
CA THR A 166 -0.82 9.55 6.68
C THR A 166 -0.13 8.56 5.76
N ASP A 167 0.38 7.49 6.35
CA ASP A 167 1.03 6.40 5.62
C ASP A 167 0.63 5.05 6.21
N ARG A 168 0.85 3.98 5.47
CA ARG A 168 0.59 2.62 5.92
C ARG A 168 1.79 1.72 5.67
N LEU A 169 2.08 0.85 6.63
CA LEU A 169 3.06 -0.22 6.53
C LEU A 169 2.34 -1.57 6.58
N GLU A 170 2.96 -2.59 6.04
CA GLU A 170 2.65 -3.99 6.31
C GLU A 170 3.78 -4.57 7.17
N ILE A 171 3.40 -5.20 8.27
CA ILE A 171 4.29 -6.01 9.10
C ILE A 171 3.91 -7.46 8.88
N ALA A 172 4.88 -8.26 8.46
CA ALA A 172 4.68 -9.65 8.10
C ALA A 172 5.58 -10.58 8.91
N LEU A 173 5.04 -11.75 9.25
CA LEU A 173 5.73 -12.89 9.81
C LEU A 173 5.68 -14.00 8.75
N PRO A 174 6.78 -14.24 8.03
CA PRO A 174 6.83 -15.29 7.01
C PRO A 174 6.58 -16.70 7.57
N ASP A 175 6.95 -16.91 8.83
CA ASP A 175 6.63 -18.12 9.59
C ASP A 175 5.79 -17.73 10.82
N ALA A 176 4.61 -18.34 10.97
CA ALA A 176 3.71 -18.10 12.09
C ALA A 176 4.33 -18.45 13.47
N ASN A 177 5.32 -19.35 13.49
CA ASN A 177 5.98 -19.80 14.72
C ASN A 177 7.11 -18.87 15.20
N VAL A 178 7.42 -17.82 14.45
CA VAL A 178 8.53 -16.88 14.76
C VAL A 178 8.40 -16.26 16.13
N LEU A 179 7.18 -15.90 16.54
CA LEU A 179 6.92 -15.24 17.81
C LEU A 179 6.71 -16.21 18.99
N GLY A 180 6.30 -17.47 18.73
CA GLY A 180 5.76 -18.34 19.79
C GLY A 180 4.59 -17.64 20.49
N ASP A 181 4.66 -17.54 21.85
CA ASP A 181 3.67 -16.80 22.66
C ASP A 181 4.02 -15.30 22.82
N GLY A 182 5.00 -14.81 22.06
CA GLY A 182 5.39 -13.41 22.06
C GLY A 182 4.48 -12.55 21.18
N GLN A 183 4.78 -11.25 21.12
CA GLN A 183 3.98 -10.31 20.33
C GLN A 183 4.84 -9.23 19.67
N VAL A 184 4.35 -8.68 18.57
CA VAL A 184 4.87 -7.44 17.99
C VAL A 184 4.07 -6.27 18.51
N VAL A 185 4.77 -5.24 18.92
CA VAL A 185 4.19 -4.00 19.45
C VAL A 185 4.64 -2.84 18.58
N VAL A 186 3.72 -2.00 18.15
CA VAL A 186 4.04 -0.79 17.39
C VAL A 186 3.56 0.42 18.16
N HIS A 187 4.47 1.31 18.47
CA HIS A 187 4.18 2.56 19.17
C HIS A 187 3.38 2.34 20.47
N GLY A 188 3.74 1.26 21.21
CA GLY A 188 3.08 0.89 22.47
C GLY A 188 1.81 0.04 22.30
N VAL A 189 1.34 -0.23 21.08
CA VAL A 189 0.11 -1.00 20.81
C VAL A 189 0.47 -2.38 20.27
N GLY A 190 -0.09 -3.44 20.87
CA GLY A 190 0.11 -4.83 20.43
C GLY A 190 -0.61 -5.10 19.09
N LEU A 191 0.10 -5.68 18.13
CA LEU A 191 -0.46 -6.03 16.84
C LEU A 191 -1.27 -7.33 16.88
N ARG A 192 -2.33 -7.36 16.10
CA ARG A 192 -3.09 -8.58 15.77
C ARG A 192 -2.81 -8.97 14.33
N PHE A 193 -2.17 -10.10 14.17
CA PHE A 193 -1.89 -10.66 12.85
C PHE A 193 -3.08 -11.45 12.28
N ARG A 194 -3.13 -11.53 10.95
CA ARG A 194 -4.10 -12.33 10.18
C ARG A 194 -3.35 -13.12 9.12
N GLU A 195 -3.84 -14.30 8.84
CA GLU A 195 -3.28 -15.13 7.77
C GLU A 195 -3.63 -14.55 6.40
N MET A 196 -2.63 -14.48 5.52
CA MET A 196 -2.76 -14.03 4.14
C MET A 196 -1.56 -14.51 3.33
N GLY A 197 -1.81 -15.22 2.22
CA GLY A 197 -0.76 -15.67 1.32
C GLY A 197 0.27 -16.60 1.97
N GLY A 198 -0.14 -17.41 2.96
CA GLY A 198 0.73 -18.35 3.67
C GLY A 198 1.64 -17.71 4.74
N GLN A 199 1.40 -16.47 5.10
CA GLN A 199 2.11 -15.74 6.15
C GLN A 199 1.13 -15.01 7.07
N LEU A 200 1.60 -14.56 8.22
CA LEU A 200 0.83 -13.70 9.11
C LEU A 200 1.15 -12.24 8.83
N VAL A 201 0.14 -11.40 8.62
CA VAL A 201 0.30 -9.98 8.31
C VAL A 201 -0.56 -9.08 9.18
N ALA A 202 -0.10 -7.85 9.36
CA ALA A 202 -0.86 -6.76 9.96
C ALA A 202 -0.50 -5.44 9.25
N GLY A 203 -1.50 -4.67 8.84
CA GLY A 203 -1.32 -3.30 8.41
C GLY A 203 -1.16 -2.37 9.61
N VAL A 204 -0.37 -1.32 9.46
CA VAL A 204 -0.23 -0.25 10.46
C VAL A 204 -0.38 1.08 9.76
N ARG A 205 -1.44 1.80 10.09
CA ARG A 205 -1.73 3.14 9.59
C ARG A 205 -1.39 4.18 10.66
N TYR A 206 -0.70 5.24 10.28
CA TYR A 206 -0.18 6.22 11.22
C TYR A 206 -0.05 7.62 10.62
N LYS A 207 0.04 8.65 11.47
CA LYS A 207 0.35 10.01 11.06
C LYS A 207 1.85 10.12 10.82
N ALA A 208 2.25 10.13 9.56
CA ALA A 208 3.66 10.04 9.16
C ALA A 208 4.37 11.40 9.16
N ALA A 209 3.67 12.46 8.80
CA ALA A 209 4.25 13.80 8.63
C ALA A 209 3.24 14.91 8.91
N ALA A 210 3.73 16.13 9.13
CA ALA A 210 2.93 17.34 9.04
C ALA A 210 2.85 17.74 7.56
N GLY A 211 1.84 17.29 6.86
CA GLY A 211 1.56 17.72 5.49
C GLY A 211 0.89 19.09 5.44
N TRP A 212 1.02 19.78 4.35
CA TRP A 212 0.19 20.96 4.03
C TRP A 212 -0.57 20.68 2.73
N PRO A 213 -1.88 20.85 2.74
CA PRO A 213 -2.75 21.13 3.88
C PRO A 213 -2.92 19.89 4.78
N ALA A 214 -2.84 20.09 6.10
CA ALA A 214 -3.12 19.03 7.06
C ALA A 214 -4.60 19.04 7.39
N LEU A 215 -5.35 18.02 6.93
CA LEU A 215 -6.79 17.89 7.22
C LEU A 215 -7.06 17.38 8.64
N HIS A 216 -6.03 16.81 9.30
CA HIS A 216 -6.08 16.42 10.72
C HIS A 216 -4.92 17.05 11.52
N PRO A 217 -4.88 18.37 11.71
CA PRO A 217 -3.74 19.03 12.36
C PRO A 217 -3.58 18.67 13.85
N HIS A 218 -4.64 18.21 14.49
CA HIS A 218 -4.67 17.84 15.91
C HIS A 218 -4.13 16.43 16.20
N VAL A 219 -3.94 15.60 15.19
CA VAL A 219 -3.32 14.28 15.38
C VAL A 219 -1.81 14.44 15.41
N PRO A 220 -1.11 14.03 16.48
CA PRO A 220 0.33 14.16 16.57
C PRO A 220 1.05 13.29 15.53
N ILE A 221 2.25 13.71 15.13
CA ILE A 221 3.10 12.93 14.23
C ILE A 221 3.63 11.71 14.97
N GLN A 222 3.44 10.53 14.38
CA GLN A 222 3.87 9.24 14.92
C GLN A 222 5.11 8.71 14.16
N SER A 223 6.09 9.59 13.95
CA SER A 223 7.37 9.25 13.32
C SER A 223 8.52 9.79 14.18
N PRO A 224 9.55 8.96 14.51
CA PRO A 224 9.72 7.59 14.06
C PRO A 224 8.74 6.60 14.71
N LEU A 225 8.26 5.65 13.93
CA LEU A 225 7.53 4.50 14.49
C LEU A 225 8.49 3.60 15.24
N ARG A 226 8.12 3.25 16.46
CA ARG A 226 8.82 2.27 17.29
C ARG A 226 8.17 0.91 17.08
N ILE A 227 8.96 -0.05 16.62
CA ILE A 227 8.54 -1.44 16.37
C ILE A 227 9.34 -2.33 17.30
N GLU A 228 8.66 -3.07 18.15
CA GLU A 228 9.24 -3.86 19.22
C GLU A 228 8.70 -5.28 19.15
N VAL A 229 9.54 -6.25 19.50
CA VAL A 229 9.15 -7.64 19.67
C VAL A 229 9.35 -8.02 21.12
N LEU A 230 8.29 -8.51 21.74
CA LEU A 230 8.30 -8.99 23.13
C LEU A 230 8.16 -10.51 23.15
N ASP A 231 8.84 -11.17 24.09
CA ASP A 231 8.64 -12.60 24.35
C ASP A 231 7.38 -12.86 25.20
N ALA A 232 7.12 -14.13 25.51
CA ALA A 232 5.99 -14.56 26.32
C ALA A 232 6.01 -14.00 27.77
N GLN A 233 7.14 -13.49 28.24
CA GLN A 233 7.31 -12.84 29.55
C GLN A 233 7.31 -11.31 29.43
N GLU A 234 6.82 -10.77 28.30
CA GLU A 234 6.79 -9.35 27.98
C GLU A 234 8.19 -8.67 27.98
N ARG A 235 9.28 -9.43 27.83
CA ARG A 235 10.64 -8.87 27.74
C ARG A 235 10.96 -8.49 26.32
N LEU A 236 11.65 -7.37 26.14
CA LEU A 236 12.07 -6.88 24.84
C LEU A 236 13.14 -7.80 24.23
N VAL A 237 12.82 -8.38 23.06
CA VAL A 237 13.71 -9.27 22.27
C VAL A 237 14.39 -8.53 21.14
N ALA A 238 13.64 -7.66 20.46
CA ALA A 238 14.16 -6.87 19.34
C ALA A 238 13.43 -5.54 19.24
N ARG A 239 14.10 -4.53 18.72
CA ARG A 239 13.55 -3.19 18.51
C ARG A 239 14.13 -2.55 17.26
N ALA A 240 13.31 -1.78 16.55
CA ALA A 240 13.76 -0.83 15.54
C ALA A 240 12.89 0.42 15.54
N ARG A 241 13.46 1.50 14.99
CA ARG A 241 12.74 2.72 14.64
C ARG A 241 12.67 2.87 13.15
N TYR A 242 11.47 3.21 12.64
CA TYR A 242 11.25 3.54 11.25
C TYR A 242 10.91 5.01 11.12
N PHE A 243 11.71 5.73 10.33
CA PHE A 243 11.52 7.14 10.01
C PHE A 243 10.80 7.27 8.67
N TYR A 244 9.69 7.99 8.65
CA TYR A 244 8.95 8.24 7.41
C TYR A 244 9.78 8.97 6.36
N TRP A 245 10.65 9.87 6.82
CA TRP A 245 11.47 10.70 5.94
C TRP A 245 12.95 10.70 6.41
N ASN A 246 13.59 11.86 6.38
CA ASN A 246 14.98 12.01 6.78
C ASN A 246 15.18 11.80 8.29
N PRO A 247 15.96 10.81 8.73
CA PRO A 247 16.20 10.59 10.16
C PRO A 247 17.15 11.62 10.80
N GLU A 248 17.85 12.42 9.98
CA GLU A 248 18.84 13.41 10.45
C GLU A 248 18.28 14.85 10.44
N GLY A 249 17.07 15.06 9.93
CA GLY A 249 16.48 16.39 9.86
C GLY A 249 15.07 16.41 9.27
N PRO A 250 14.46 17.59 9.19
CA PRO A 250 13.07 17.70 8.77
C PRO A 250 12.85 17.38 7.28
N ARG A 251 13.87 17.52 6.44
CA ARG A 251 13.82 17.20 5.00
C ARG A 251 15.21 16.96 4.43
N TYR A 252 15.26 16.40 3.23
CA TYR A 252 16.47 16.32 2.42
C TYR A 252 16.64 17.60 1.59
N GLU A 253 17.86 17.95 1.25
CA GLU A 253 18.20 19.04 0.35
C GLU A 253 17.99 18.61 -1.12
N GLY A 254 16.74 18.43 -1.52
CA GLY A 254 16.36 18.02 -2.87
C GLY A 254 16.22 16.51 -3.09
N ALA A 255 15.90 16.16 -4.33
CA ALA A 255 15.75 14.77 -4.77
C ALA A 255 17.10 14.03 -4.82
N PRO A 256 17.12 12.70 -4.65
CA PRO A 256 18.34 11.92 -4.83
C PRO A 256 18.83 12.03 -6.28
N ARG A 257 20.14 12.22 -6.46
CA ARG A 257 20.76 12.40 -7.79
C ARG A 257 21.04 11.07 -8.48
N THR A 258 21.16 9.98 -7.72
CA THR A 258 21.44 8.64 -8.23
C THR A 258 20.54 7.61 -7.56
N LEU A 259 20.40 6.44 -8.18
CA LEU A 259 19.68 5.32 -7.61
C LEU A 259 20.32 4.84 -6.30
N ASP A 260 21.64 4.87 -6.20
CA ASP A 260 22.37 4.45 -4.99
C ASP A 260 22.12 5.42 -3.84
N GLU A 261 22.06 6.73 -4.11
CA GLU A 261 21.66 7.72 -3.13
C GLU A 261 20.21 7.50 -2.65
N ALA A 262 19.29 7.20 -3.57
CA ALA A 262 17.91 6.89 -3.22
C ALA A 262 17.81 5.64 -2.32
N LYS A 263 18.57 4.58 -2.66
CA LYS A 263 18.66 3.36 -1.85
C LYS A 263 19.27 3.64 -0.47
N ALA A 264 20.33 4.45 -0.41
CA ALA A 264 20.98 4.83 0.84
C ALA A 264 20.04 5.63 1.75
N ARG A 265 19.31 6.62 1.20
CA ARG A 265 18.30 7.39 1.93
C ARG A 265 17.17 6.48 2.45
N ARG A 266 16.71 5.51 1.66
CA ARG A 266 15.71 4.52 2.10
C ARG A 266 16.25 3.67 3.25
N LYS A 267 17.45 3.12 3.10
CA LYS A 267 18.09 2.29 4.14
C LYS A 267 18.29 3.04 5.45
N ALA A 268 18.64 4.31 5.41
CA ALA A 268 18.85 5.15 6.60
C ALA A 268 17.58 5.34 7.44
N ARG A 269 16.39 5.17 6.83
CA ARG A 269 15.09 5.30 7.52
C ARG A 269 14.79 4.15 8.48
N TRP A 270 15.49 3.03 8.37
CA TRP A 270 15.37 1.88 9.26
C TRP A 270 16.56 1.80 10.20
N ARG A 271 16.30 1.90 11.51
CA ARG A 271 17.33 1.87 12.54
C ARG A 271 17.02 0.82 13.59
N PRO A 272 17.68 -0.35 13.52
CA PRO A 272 17.66 -1.30 14.62
C PRO A 272 18.31 -0.67 15.85
N ASP A 273 17.71 -0.86 17.02
CA ASP A 273 18.24 -0.44 18.30
C ASP A 273 18.62 -1.67 19.14
N ALA A 274 19.55 -1.49 20.08
CA ALA A 274 19.87 -2.55 21.03
C ALA A 274 18.65 -2.87 21.90
N ALA A 275 18.37 -4.14 22.10
CA ALA A 275 17.27 -4.61 22.95
C ALA A 275 17.65 -4.60 24.45
N SER A 276 18.39 -3.59 24.93
CA SER A 276 18.91 -3.56 26.30
C SER A 276 18.25 -2.46 27.13
N GLY A 277 17.88 -2.81 28.37
CA GLY A 277 17.82 -1.91 29.50
C GLY A 277 16.50 -1.24 29.85
N GLU A 278 15.46 -1.23 29.00
CA GLU A 278 14.17 -0.67 29.41
C GLU A 278 13.23 -1.77 29.97
N PRO A 279 12.56 -1.50 31.10
CA PRO A 279 11.55 -2.42 31.59
C PRO A 279 10.43 -2.57 30.56
N PRO A 280 9.82 -3.75 30.43
CA PRO A 280 8.74 -3.98 29.50
C PRO A 280 7.58 -3.02 29.81
N ARG A 281 7.19 -2.22 28.84
CA ARG A 281 5.93 -1.47 28.91
C ARG A 281 4.81 -2.43 28.53
N ARG A 282 3.82 -2.56 29.39
CA ARG A 282 2.66 -3.38 29.09
C ARG A 282 1.96 -2.83 27.84
N PRO A 283 1.89 -3.61 26.74
CA PRO A 283 1.29 -3.12 25.51
C PRO A 283 -0.20 -2.85 25.71
N VAL A 284 -0.67 -1.78 25.08
CA VAL A 284 -2.11 -1.51 24.97
C VAL A 284 -2.70 -2.47 23.95
N PRO A 285 -3.78 -3.20 24.26
CA PRO A 285 -4.45 -4.04 23.26
C PRO A 285 -4.96 -3.21 22.09
N ALA A 286 -4.75 -3.69 20.86
CA ALA A 286 -5.26 -3.02 19.68
C ALA A 286 -6.79 -2.97 19.68
N SER A 287 -7.36 -1.81 19.44
CA SER A 287 -8.76 -1.63 19.12
C SER A 287 -8.95 -1.67 17.61
N HIS A 288 -9.74 -2.61 17.11
CA HIS A 288 -10.09 -2.75 15.69
C HIS A 288 -11.56 -2.42 15.49
N CYS A 289 -11.91 -1.84 14.36
CA CYS A 289 -13.27 -1.74 13.87
C CYS A 289 -13.47 -2.70 12.68
N GLU A 290 -14.70 -2.94 12.28
CA GLU A 290 -15.03 -3.82 11.15
C GLU A 290 -14.39 -3.33 9.84
N GLU A 291 -14.21 -2.02 9.70
CA GLU A 291 -13.64 -1.38 8.51
C GLU A 291 -12.12 -1.52 8.41
N SER A 292 -11.42 -1.88 9.50
CA SER A 292 -9.96 -2.02 9.58
C SER A 292 -9.54 -3.26 10.36
N TYR A 293 -10.06 -4.41 9.97
CA TYR A 293 -9.81 -5.70 10.63
C TYR A 293 -8.37 -6.19 10.48
N TYR A 294 -7.73 -5.87 9.33
CA TYR A 294 -6.34 -6.19 9.02
C TYR A 294 -5.37 -5.06 9.37
N THR A 295 -5.87 -3.84 9.59
CA THR A 295 -5.03 -2.64 9.78
C THR A 295 -5.27 -2.02 11.14
N LEU A 296 -4.21 -1.89 11.93
CA LEU A 296 -4.18 -1.08 13.14
C LEU A 296 -4.07 0.40 12.75
N ASP A 297 -5.06 1.23 13.08
CA ASP A 297 -4.97 2.68 12.92
C ASP A 297 -4.48 3.32 14.22
N LEU A 298 -3.19 3.63 14.29
CA LEU A 298 -2.55 4.22 15.46
C LEU A 298 -3.09 5.61 15.81
N ARG A 299 -3.65 6.33 14.85
CA ARG A 299 -4.23 7.67 15.08
C ARG A 299 -5.47 7.64 15.96
N ARG A 300 -6.10 6.46 16.08
CA ARG A 300 -7.33 6.22 16.85
C ARG A 300 -7.10 5.45 18.15
N GLN A 301 -5.83 5.12 18.46
CA GLN A 301 -5.53 4.35 19.68
C GLN A 301 -5.28 5.29 20.86
N PRO A 302 -5.99 5.12 22.00
CA PRO A 302 -5.66 5.84 23.21
C PRO A 302 -4.27 5.42 23.73
N GLY A 303 -3.42 6.38 23.97
CA GLY A 303 -2.06 6.12 24.54
C GLY A 303 -1.01 5.68 23.51
N ALA A 304 -1.23 5.83 22.22
CA ALA A 304 -0.18 5.72 21.21
C ALA A 304 0.69 6.99 21.27
N GLU A 305 1.68 7.05 22.19
CA GLU A 305 2.66 8.13 22.36
C GLU A 305 4.06 7.71 21.89
#